data_81f9642875959cafa889dced86452595
#
_entry.id   81f9642875959cafa889dced86452595
#
_cell.length_a   1.000
_cell.length_b   1.000
_cell.length_c   1.000
_cell.angle_alpha   90.00
_cell.angle_beta   90.00
_cell.angle_gamma   90.00
#
_symmetry.space_group_name_H-M   'P 1'
#
loop_
_entity.id
_entity.type
_entity.pdbx_description
1 polymer ?
#
loop_
_entity_poly.entity_id
_entity_poly.type
_entity_poly.pdbx_seq_one_letter_code
_entity_poly.pdbx_strand_id
1 'polypeptide(L)'
;MKSGVLLDRNAALITVCAVNVLFIGDIVGQPGRRAVQQLLPLLRRRHSLNAVIANGENSAGGAGITPKTAAEIFSAGVEVITTGDHLWDQKEVTELLETEPRFLRPLNYPAGTIGHGGRVFQLPGQPAFAVMNLQGRVFMPDLDNPFPLAQAEAARLRQETRIIVVDMHAEATSEKIAMARMLDGRVSAVIGTHTHVQTADEQIFPGGTAYLTDAGFTGPHESVLGREIEPIIRRFLTNTPQRFGVATERVLLQGAVVEIDEASGRALRIQRISESLKASEGA
;
A
#
# COMPACT_ATOMS: atom_id res chain seq x y z
N MET A 1 -36.60 18.31 45.89
CA MET A 1 -36.64 17.13 45.01
C MET A 1 -35.26 16.99 44.32
N LYS A 2 -34.43 16.02 44.76
CA LYS A 2 -33.12 15.76 44.17
C LYS A 2 -33.32 14.67 43.14
N SER A 3 -33.16 14.96 41.85
CA SER A 3 -33.16 14.00 40.78
C SER A 3 -31.76 13.31 40.76
N GLY A 4 -31.73 12.05 41.17
CA GLY A 4 -30.53 11.23 41.06
C GLY A 4 -30.35 10.74 39.62
N VAL A 5 -29.20 11.01 39.05
CA VAL A 5 -28.75 10.40 37.80
C VAL A 5 -28.30 8.99 38.14
N LEU A 6 -29.03 7.97 37.66
CA LEU A 6 -28.63 6.57 37.69
C LEU A 6 -27.54 6.40 36.62
N LEU A 7 -26.29 6.28 37.07
CA LEU A 7 -25.21 5.78 36.25
C LEU A 7 -25.37 4.27 36.13
N ASP A 8 -25.65 3.79 34.92
CA ASP A 8 -25.67 2.37 34.58
C ASP A 8 -24.24 1.82 34.71
N ARG A 9 -23.98 1.02 35.73
CA ARG A 9 -22.66 0.45 36.07
C ARG A 9 -22.34 -0.85 35.32
N ASN A 10 -23.09 -1.21 34.28
CA ASN A 10 -22.91 -2.44 33.50
C ASN A 10 -22.45 -2.25 32.06
N ALA A 11 -21.79 -1.13 31.72
CA ALA A 11 -21.04 -1.10 30.47
C ALA A 11 -19.79 -1.99 30.64
N ALA A 12 -19.88 -3.23 30.20
CA ALA A 12 -18.70 -4.07 30.02
C ALA A 12 -17.70 -3.30 29.17
N LEU A 13 -16.50 -3.05 29.70
CA LEU A 13 -15.38 -2.52 28.93
C LEU A 13 -15.10 -3.51 27.79
N ILE A 14 -15.66 -3.24 26.61
CA ILE A 14 -15.29 -3.98 25.41
C ILE A 14 -13.87 -3.60 25.14
N THR A 15 -12.93 -4.47 25.49
CA THR A 15 -11.52 -4.30 25.10
C THR A 15 -11.47 -4.48 23.58
N VAL A 16 -11.34 -3.38 22.85
CA VAL A 16 -11.14 -3.40 21.40
C VAL A 16 -9.71 -3.89 21.17
N CYS A 17 -9.57 -5.09 20.63
CA CYS A 17 -8.28 -5.56 20.11
C CYS A 17 -8.05 -4.87 18.76
N ALA A 18 -7.13 -3.90 18.73
CA ALA A 18 -6.79 -3.18 17.53
C ALA A 18 -5.60 -3.81 16.80
N VAL A 19 -5.68 -3.85 15.48
CA VAL A 19 -4.62 -4.30 14.58
C VAL A 19 -4.11 -3.10 13.80
N ASN A 20 -2.82 -2.80 13.93
CA ASN A 20 -2.17 -1.69 13.23
C ASN A 20 -1.47 -2.18 11.98
N VAL A 21 -1.94 -1.76 10.82
CA VAL A 21 -1.35 -2.09 9.52
C VAL A 21 -0.71 -0.83 8.93
N LEU A 22 0.58 -0.91 8.59
CA LEU A 22 1.26 0.12 7.79
C LEU A 22 1.18 -0.27 6.31
N PHE A 23 0.67 0.64 5.49
CA PHE A 23 0.79 0.58 4.04
C PHE A 23 1.84 1.60 3.59
N ILE A 24 2.91 1.13 2.94
CA ILE A 24 4.00 1.95 2.39
C ILE A 24 3.72 2.18 0.91
N GLY A 25 3.72 3.45 0.47
CA GLY A 25 3.58 3.83 -0.93
C GLY A 25 4.77 3.39 -1.80
N ASP A 26 4.62 3.54 -3.10
CA ASP A 26 5.51 3.03 -4.16
C ASP A 26 7.00 3.18 -3.82
N ILE A 27 7.71 2.05 -3.66
CA ILE A 27 9.13 2.04 -3.32
C ILE A 27 9.94 2.28 -4.59
N VAL A 28 10.65 3.43 -4.66
CA VAL A 28 11.40 3.85 -5.85
C VAL A 28 12.91 3.63 -5.68
N GLY A 29 13.44 2.68 -6.43
CA GLY A 29 14.87 2.42 -6.57
C GLY A 29 15.60 2.06 -5.26
N GLN A 30 16.92 2.17 -5.28
CA GLN A 30 17.76 1.93 -4.11
C GLN A 30 17.48 2.90 -2.94
N PRO A 31 17.29 4.22 -3.17
CA PRO A 31 16.97 5.14 -2.08
C PRO A 31 15.71 4.74 -1.32
N GLY A 32 14.66 4.32 -2.03
CA GLY A 32 13.41 3.86 -1.42
C GLY A 32 13.60 2.59 -0.58
N ARG A 33 14.29 1.56 -1.11
CA ARG A 33 14.60 0.34 -0.36
C ARG A 33 15.42 0.64 0.91
N ARG A 34 16.41 1.54 0.81
CA ARG A 34 17.20 1.99 1.96
C ARG A 34 16.32 2.70 3.01
N ALA A 35 15.38 3.53 2.59
CA ALA A 35 14.44 4.19 3.51
C ALA A 35 13.61 3.16 4.27
N VAL A 36 13.06 2.16 3.58
CA VAL A 36 12.31 1.07 4.23
C VAL A 36 13.21 0.35 5.25
N GLN A 37 14.41 -0.05 4.86
CA GLN A 37 15.33 -0.78 5.73
C GLN A 37 15.66 -0.02 7.03
N GLN A 38 15.84 1.30 6.95
CA GLN A 38 16.29 2.09 8.09
C GLN A 38 15.13 2.63 8.95
N LEU A 39 14.00 2.99 8.32
CA LEU A 39 12.89 3.64 9.02
C LEU A 39 11.83 2.65 9.53
N LEU A 40 11.61 1.53 8.82
CA LEU A 40 10.55 0.59 9.20
C LEU A 40 10.72 0.02 10.62
N PRO A 41 11.91 -0.37 11.11
CA PRO A 41 12.06 -0.84 12.49
C PRO A 41 11.65 0.20 13.55
N LEU A 42 11.84 1.49 13.25
CA LEU A 42 11.44 2.59 14.12
C LEU A 42 9.91 2.79 14.10
N LEU A 43 9.33 2.79 12.90
CA LEU A 43 7.89 2.91 12.71
C LEU A 43 7.14 1.75 13.35
N ARG A 44 7.66 0.52 13.21
CA ARG A 44 7.06 -0.69 13.80
C ARG A 44 6.92 -0.56 15.31
N ARG A 45 7.95 -0.04 16.00
CA ARG A 45 7.89 0.21 17.45
C ARG A 45 6.96 1.38 17.79
N ARG A 46 7.07 2.51 17.06
CA ARG A 46 6.29 3.74 17.34
C ARG A 46 4.79 3.52 17.22
N HIS A 47 4.37 2.75 16.22
CA HIS A 47 2.95 2.52 15.90
C HIS A 47 2.47 1.12 16.31
N SER A 48 3.29 0.32 17.00
CA SER A 48 2.96 -1.07 17.41
C SER A 48 2.39 -1.87 16.24
N LEU A 49 3.09 -1.85 15.09
CA LEU A 49 2.59 -2.43 13.83
C LEU A 49 2.51 -3.96 13.92
N ASN A 50 1.37 -4.51 13.53
CA ASN A 50 1.10 -5.94 13.42
C ASN A 50 1.47 -6.49 12.04
N ALA A 51 1.26 -5.69 10.97
CA ALA A 51 1.62 -6.05 9.61
C ALA A 51 2.06 -4.82 8.80
N VAL A 52 2.88 -5.05 7.77
CA VAL A 52 3.36 -4.03 6.85
C VAL A 52 3.17 -4.52 5.41
N ILE A 53 2.50 -3.71 4.61
CA ILE A 53 2.28 -3.91 3.19
C ILE A 53 3.02 -2.79 2.45
N ALA A 54 3.60 -3.06 1.30
CA ALA A 54 4.27 -2.05 0.50
C ALA A 54 4.03 -2.26 -0.99
N ASN A 55 3.82 -1.19 -1.75
CA ASN A 55 3.92 -1.28 -3.21
C ASN A 55 5.40 -1.26 -3.61
N GLY A 56 5.85 -2.32 -4.27
CA GLY A 56 7.27 -2.56 -4.60
C GLY A 56 7.60 -2.42 -6.08
N GLU A 57 6.64 -2.07 -6.93
CA GLU A 57 6.80 -2.16 -8.39
C GLU A 57 7.93 -1.31 -8.97
N ASN A 58 8.33 -0.23 -8.29
CA ASN A 58 9.37 0.69 -8.76
C ASN A 58 10.74 0.46 -8.10
N SER A 59 10.91 -0.66 -7.38
CA SER A 59 12.08 -0.91 -6.55
C SER A 59 13.36 -1.26 -7.32
N ALA A 60 13.27 -1.78 -8.54
CA ALA A 60 14.43 -2.14 -9.37
C ALA A 60 14.79 -1.00 -10.32
N GLY A 61 15.64 -0.06 -9.87
CA GLY A 61 16.10 1.05 -10.70
C GLY A 61 14.98 2.06 -11.07
N GLY A 62 13.87 2.03 -10.34
CA GLY A 62 12.73 2.93 -10.49
C GLY A 62 11.64 2.43 -11.46
N ALA A 63 11.76 1.19 -12.00
CA ALA A 63 10.72 0.52 -12.77
C ALA A 63 10.90 -0.99 -12.67
N GLY A 64 9.82 -1.69 -12.32
CA GLY A 64 9.80 -3.12 -12.06
C GLY A 64 10.42 -3.53 -10.72
N ILE A 65 10.40 -4.83 -10.46
CA ILE A 65 10.93 -5.48 -9.27
C ILE A 65 11.64 -6.78 -9.67
N THR A 66 12.73 -7.13 -8.98
CA THR A 66 13.47 -8.37 -9.18
C THR A 66 13.43 -9.23 -7.91
N PRO A 67 13.72 -10.54 -7.96
CA PRO A 67 13.86 -11.37 -6.76
C PRO A 67 14.81 -10.78 -5.72
N LYS A 68 15.92 -10.19 -6.16
CA LYS A 68 16.87 -9.51 -5.27
C LYS A 68 16.25 -8.32 -4.55
N THR A 69 15.57 -7.41 -5.27
CA THR A 69 15.00 -6.21 -4.65
C THR A 69 13.81 -6.55 -3.78
N ALA A 70 13.02 -7.57 -4.13
CA ALA A 70 11.95 -8.10 -3.27
C ALA A 70 12.51 -8.70 -1.97
N ALA A 71 13.59 -9.49 -2.05
CA ALA A 71 14.24 -10.06 -0.88
C ALA A 71 14.78 -8.98 0.08
N GLU A 72 15.33 -7.87 -0.45
CA GLU A 72 15.75 -6.72 0.35
C GLU A 72 14.56 -6.09 1.11
N ILE A 73 13.41 -5.92 0.43
CA ILE A 73 12.19 -5.34 1.01
C ILE A 73 11.60 -6.29 2.08
N PHE A 74 11.49 -7.59 1.80
CA PHE A 74 11.02 -8.58 2.78
C PHE A 74 11.95 -8.65 4.00
N SER A 75 13.26 -8.64 3.79
CA SER A 75 14.26 -8.66 4.87
C SER A 75 14.21 -7.41 5.75
N ALA A 76 13.74 -6.29 5.23
CA ALA A 76 13.50 -5.07 6.00
C ALA A 76 12.27 -5.16 6.93
N GLY A 77 11.43 -6.19 6.77
CA GLY A 77 10.25 -6.43 7.60
C GLY A 77 8.91 -6.11 6.95
N VAL A 78 8.85 -5.99 5.63
CA VAL A 78 7.59 -5.96 4.88
C VAL A 78 7.04 -7.37 4.78
N GLU A 79 5.77 -7.57 5.08
CA GLU A 79 5.11 -8.88 5.02
C GLU A 79 4.50 -9.18 3.66
N VAL A 80 3.98 -8.16 2.96
CA VAL A 80 3.35 -8.34 1.64
C VAL A 80 3.79 -7.23 0.69
N ILE A 81 4.15 -7.60 -0.53
CA ILE A 81 4.46 -6.66 -1.61
C ILE A 81 3.33 -6.69 -2.63
N THR A 82 2.78 -5.52 -2.95
CA THR A 82 1.87 -5.27 -4.06
C THR A 82 2.60 -4.63 -5.24
N THR A 83 1.97 -4.60 -6.40
CA THR A 83 2.52 -4.06 -7.64
C THR A 83 1.46 -3.31 -8.46
N GLY A 84 1.81 -2.88 -9.66
CA GLY A 84 0.93 -2.18 -10.60
C GLY A 84 1.34 -2.39 -12.05
N ASP A 85 1.35 -1.32 -12.84
CA ASP A 85 1.58 -1.36 -14.29
C ASP A 85 3.06 -1.58 -14.68
N HIS A 86 4.02 -1.37 -13.77
CA HIS A 86 5.42 -1.71 -13.97
C HIS A 86 5.77 -3.17 -13.64
N LEU A 87 4.78 -4.03 -13.40
CA LEU A 87 4.99 -5.42 -13.01
C LEU A 87 5.97 -6.17 -13.93
N TRP A 88 5.84 -5.99 -15.25
CA TRP A 88 6.60 -6.74 -16.26
C TRP A 88 7.88 -6.07 -16.74
N ASP A 89 8.29 -4.95 -16.15
CA ASP A 89 9.48 -4.20 -16.59
C ASP A 89 10.80 -4.93 -16.31
N GLN A 90 10.77 -5.91 -15.39
CA GLN A 90 11.91 -6.82 -15.11
C GLN A 90 11.50 -8.25 -15.43
N LYS A 91 12.29 -8.93 -16.29
CA LYS A 91 11.97 -10.29 -16.74
C LYS A 91 11.97 -11.32 -15.60
N GLU A 92 12.77 -11.09 -14.58
CA GLU A 92 12.92 -11.94 -13.41
C GLU A 92 11.69 -11.96 -12.49
N VAL A 93 10.73 -11.07 -12.70
CA VAL A 93 9.49 -11.02 -11.91
C VAL A 93 8.67 -12.32 -12.00
N THR A 94 8.81 -13.06 -13.09
CA THR A 94 8.16 -14.38 -13.29
C THR A 94 8.46 -15.33 -12.13
N GLU A 95 9.72 -15.37 -11.70
CA GLU A 95 10.15 -16.21 -10.56
C GLU A 95 9.41 -15.83 -9.27
N LEU A 96 9.25 -14.52 -8.99
CA LEU A 96 8.49 -14.06 -7.83
C LEU A 96 7.02 -14.47 -7.89
N LEU A 97 6.39 -14.31 -9.04
CA LEU A 97 4.99 -14.66 -9.24
C LEU A 97 4.73 -16.15 -9.04
N GLU A 98 5.69 -17.01 -9.37
CA GLU A 98 5.58 -18.46 -9.24
C GLU A 98 5.92 -18.95 -7.83
N THR A 99 6.89 -18.32 -7.15
CA THR A 99 7.50 -18.89 -5.94
C THR A 99 7.23 -18.13 -4.65
N GLU A 100 6.92 -16.82 -4.72
CA GLU A 100 6.75 -16.01 -3.51
C GLU A 100 5.27 -15.68 -3.24
N PRO A 101 4.61 -16.39 -2.31
CA PRO A 101 3.19 -16.19 -2.02
C PRO A 101 2.84 -14.83 -1.40
N ARG A 102 3.85 -14.06 -0.93
CA ARG A 102 3.66 -12.73 -0.35
C ARG A 102 3.83 -11.61 -1.39
N PHE A 103 4.03 -11.99 -2.65
CA PHE A 103 4.14 -11.08 -3.78
C PHE A 103 2.85 -11.11 -4.58
N LEU A 104 2.15 -9.96 -4.67
CA LEU A 104 0.85 -9.86 -5.33
C LEU A 104 0.94 -8.97 -6.58
N ARG A 105 0.38 -9.49 -7.69
CA ARG A 105 0.08 -8.72 -8.88
C ARG A 105 -1.32 -8.12 -8.82
N PRO A 106 -1.67 -7.16 -9.68
CA PRO A 106 -3.07 -6.76 -9.83
C PRO A 106 -4.00 -7.94 -10.13
N LEU A 107 -5.10 -8.01 -9.38
CA LEU A 107 -6.09 -9.10 -9.49
C LEU A 107 -6.72 -9.18 -10.87
N ASN A 108 -6.91 -8.02 -11.49
CA ASN A 108 -7.61 -7.86 -12.76
C ASN A 108 -6.75 -8.11 -14.00
N TYR A 109 -5.61 -8.79 -13.89
CA TYR A 109 -4.99 -9.45 -15.04
C TYR A 109 -5.89 -10.59 -15.56
N PRO A 110 -5.88 -10.89 -16.87
CA PRO A 110 -6.69 -11.95 -17.45
C PRO A 110 -6.52 -13.30 -16.74
N ALA A 111 -7.56 -14.13 -16.80
CA ALA A 111 -7.51 -15.48 -16.24
C ALA A 111 -6.35 -16.29 -16.84
N GLY A 112 -5.64 -17.03 -15.99
CA GLY A 112 -4.45 -17.80 -16.38
C GLY A 112 -3.12 -17.05 -16.22
N THR A 113 -3.13 -15.75 -15.92
CA THR A 113 -1.91 -15.04 -15.54
C THR A 113 -1.35 -15.61 -14.24
N ILE A 114 -0.05 -15.93 -14.21
CA ILE A 114 0.65 -16.46 -13.05
C ILE A 114 0.60 -15.52 -11.85
N GLY A 115 0.76 -16.06 -10.63
CA GLY A 115 0.72 -15.30 -9.39
C GLY A 115 -0.68 -15.03 -8.86
N HIS A 116 -0.76 -14.30 -7.76
CA HIS A 116 -2.00 -14.03 -7.04
C HIS A 116 -2.30 -12.54 -6.99
N GLY A 117 -3.57 -12.17 -7.04
CA GLY A 117 -4.01 -10.77 -6.90
C GLY A 117 -4.67 -10.48 -5.54
N GLY A 118 -5.05 -11.51 -4.80
CA GLY A 118 -5.61 -11.42 -3.46
C GLY A 118 -5.33 -12.67 -2.65
N ARG A 119 -4.92 -12.49 -1.36
CA ARG A 119 -4.54 -13.61 -0.50
C ARG A 119 -4.71 -13.28 0.98
N VAL A 120 -4.99 -14.33 1.77
CA VAL A 120 -4.97 -14.27 3.25
C VAL A 120 -3.58 -14.65 3.75
N PHE A 121 -3.12 -13.92 4.76
CA PHE A 121 -1.83 -14.10 5.42
C PHE A 121 -2.04 -14.35 6.91
N GLN A 122 -1.24 -15.27 7.47
CA GLN A 122 -1.21 -15.56 8.88
C GLN A 122 0.20 -15.36 9.42
N LEU A 123 0.38 -14.34 10.25
CA LEU A 123 1.65 -14.11 10.93
C LEU A 123 1.62 -14.75 12.33
N PRO A 124 2.76 -15.24 12.85
CA PRO A 124 2.83 -15.81 14.17
C PRO A 124 2.33 -14.85 15.26
N GLY A 125 1.34 -15.27 16.04
CA GLY A 125 0.78 -14.48 17.13
C GLY A 125 -0.02 -13.24 16.71
N GLN A 126 -0.36 -13.10 15.43
CA GLN A 126 -1.17 -11.99 14.91
C GLN A 126 -2.48 -12.54 14.33
N PRO A 127 -3.56 -11.74 14.27
CA PRO A 127 -4.76 -12.11 13.54
C PRO A 127 -4.47 -12.32 12.06
N ALA A 128 -5.26 -13.18 11.41
CA ALA A 128 -5.21 -13.32 9.96
C ALA A 128 -5.65 -12.02 9.29
N PHE A 129 -4.97 -11.63 8.23
CA PHE A 129 -5.34 -10.48 7.41
C PHE A 129 -5.22 -10.82 5.92
N ALA A 130 -5.94 -10.10 5.09
CA ALA A 130 -5.87 -10.28 3.65
C ALA A 130 -5.42 -8.99 2.95
N VAL A 131 -4.74 -9.18 1.82
CA VAL A 131 -4.37 -8.09 0.92
C VAL A 131 -4.93 -8.40 -0.46
N MET A 132 -5.51 -7.40 -1.10
CA MET A 132 -5.97 -7.43 -2.49
C MET A 132 -5.29 -6.30 -3.25
N ASN A 133 -4.70 -6.62 -4.39
CA ASN A 133 -4.07 -5.66 -5.28
C ASN A 133 -4.92 -5.50 -6.54
N LEU A 134 -5.20 -4.27 -6.95
CA LEU A 134 -6.03 -3.92 -8.11
C LEU A 134 -5.33 -2.84 -8.95
N GLN A 135 -5.52 -2.88 -10.26
CA GLN A 135 -5.08 -1.81 -11.16
C GLN A 135 -6.28 -1.12 -11.80
N GLY A 136 -6.22 0.22 -11.89
CA GLY A 136 -7.15 1.02 -12.65
C GLY A 136 -7.01 0.83 -14.16
N ARG A 137 -7.92 1.44 -14.92
CA ARG A 137 -7.92 1.40 -16.39
C ARG A 137 -7.87 2.77 -17.04
N VAL A 138 -8.33 3.80 -16.32
CA VAL A 138 -8.36 5.18 -16.85
C VAL A 138 -6.94 5.71 -16.93
N PHE A 139 -6.45 5.97 -18.14
CA PHE A 139 -5.07 6.37 -18.49
C PHE A 139 -4.00 5.32 -18.12
N MET A 140 -4.38 4.06 -17.99
CA MET A 140 -3.50 2.94 -17.67
C MET A 140 -3.62 1.82 -18.70
N PRO A 141 -2.69 0.85 -18.74
CA PRO A 141 -2.83 -0.33 -19.62
C PRO A 141 -4.15 -1.04 -19.41
N ASP A 142 -4.76 -1.51 -20.52
CA ASP A 142 -6.03 -2.24 -20.50
C ASP A 142 -5.90 -3.58 -19.79
N LEU A 143 -6.64 -3.72 -18.68
CA LEU A 143 -6.86 -4.96 -17.95
C LEU A 143 -8.36 -5.21 -17.80
N ASP A 144 -8.73 -6.38 -17.27
CA ASP A 144 -10.12 -6.68 -16.94
C ASP A 144 -10.71 -5.64 -15.97
N ASN A 145 -12.04 -5.50 -15.99
CA ASN A 145 -12.73 -4.54 -15.12
C ASN A 145 -12.48 -4.87 -13.63
N PRO A 146 -11.77 -4.02 -12.88
CA PRO A 146 -11.44 -4.31 -11.48
C PRO A 146 -12.64 -4.33 -10.54
N PHE A 147 -13.73 -3.63 -10.86
CA PHE A 147 -14.86 -3.45 -9.95
C PHE A 147 -15.61 -4.76 -9.62
N PRO A 148 -16.11 -5.55 -10.59
CA PRO A 148 -16.78 -6.82 -10.26
C PRO A 148 -15.81 -7.82 -9.64
N LEU A 149 -14.54 -7.85 -10.06
CA LEU A 149 -13.53 -8.73 -9.50
C LEU A 149 -13.24 -8.39 -8.03
N ALA A 150 -13.12 -7.11 -7.70
CA ALA A 150 -12.93 -6.66 -6.32
C ALA A 150 -14.10 -7.06 -5.41
N GLN A 151 -15.34 -6.95 -5.89
CA GLN A 151 -16.52 -7.37 -5.12
C GLN A 151 -16.50 -8.87 -4.83
N ALA A 152 -16.21 -9.68 -5.85
CA ALA A 152 -16.16 -11.14 -5.73
C ALA A 152 -15.02 -11.57 -4.79
N GLU A 153 -13.84 -10.98 -4.94
CA GLU A 153 -12.67 -11.31 -4.14
C GLU A 153 -12.84 -10.85 -2.69
N ALA A 154 -13.38 -9.66 -2.44
CA ALA A 154 -13.69 -9.22 -1.08
C ALA A 154 -14.67 -10.17 -0.39
N ALA A 155 -15.70 -10.67 -1.09
CA ALA A 155 -16.63 -11.65 -0.56
C ALA A 155 -15.94 -12.99 -0.24
N ARG A 156 -15.01 -13.44 -1.08
CA ARG A 156 -14.19 -14.64 -0.84
C ARG A 156 -13.28 -14.49 0.37
N LEU A 157 -12.50 -13.40 0.43
CA LEU A 157 -11.55 -13.15 1.52
C LEU A 157 -12.25 -13.02 2.88
N ARG A 158 -13.47 -12.43 2.90
CA ARG A 158 -14.27 -12.31 4.12
C ARG A 158 -14.74 -13.63 4.73
N GLN A 159 -14.63 -14.74 4.01
CA GLN A 159 -14.90 -16.07 4.59
C GLN A 159 -13.78 -16.52 5.56
N GLU A 160 -12.59 -15.97 5.38
CA GLU A 160 -11.38 -16.35 6.10
C GLU A 160 -10.93 -15.29 7.12
N THR A 161 -11.08 -14.00 6.82
CA THR A 161 -10.72 -12.89 7.71
C THR A 161 -11.61 -11.66 7.50
N ARG A 162 -11.74 -10.85 8.56
CA ARG A 162 -12.42 -9.56 8.49
C ARG A 162 -11.47 -8.40 8.14
N ILE A 163 -10.16 -8.60 8.34
CA ILE A 163 -9.14 -7.57 8.07
C ILE A 163 -8.69 -7.70 6.63
N ILE A 164 -9.12 -6.78 5.77
CA ILE A 164 -8.81 -6.78 4.34
C ILE A 164 -8.30 -5.40 3.96
N VAL A 165 -7.09 -5.34 3.41
CA VAL A 165 -6.47 -4.11 2.89
C VAL A 165 -6.36 -4.20 1.38
N VAL A 166 -6.78 -3.15 0.68
CA VAL A 166 -6.77 -3.06 -0.78
C VAL A 166 -5.75 -2.02 -1.22
N ASP A 167 -4.83 -2.42 -2.09
CA ASP A 167 -4.03 -1.51 -2.92
C ASP A 167 -4.78 -1.23 -4.21
N MET A 168 -5.22 0.03 -4.41
CA MET A 168 -5.84 0.47 -5.66
C MET A 168 -4.83 1.28 -6.47
N HIS A 169 -4.04 0.58 -7.26
CA HIS A 169 -3.00 1.15 -8.12
C HIS A 169 -3.64 1.77 -9.36
N ALA A 170 -3.85 3.09 -9.36
CA ALA A 170 -4.58 3.77 -10.43
C ALA A 170 -4.15 5.23 -10.61
N GLU A 171 -4.21 5.72 -11.85
CA GLU A 171 -3.98 7.13 -12.17
C GLU A 171 -5.16 8.00 -11.75
N ALA A 172 -6.39 7.62 -12.14
CA ALA A 172 -7.57 8.43 -11.93
C ALA A 172 -8.09 8.40 -10.49
N THR A 173 -8.14 9.55 -9.83
CA THR A 173 -8.70 9.68 -8.47
C THR A 173 -10.15 9.22 -8.38
N SER A 174 -10.95 9.44 -9.44
CA SER A 174 -12.34 8.99 -9.52
C SER A 174 -12.48 7.46 -9.48
N GLU A 175 -11.57 6.71 -10.11
CA GLU A 175 -11.55 5.24 -10.00
C GLU A 175 -11.25 4.80 -8.57
N LYS A 176 -10.25 5.40 -7.92
CA LYS A 176 -9.87 5.11 -6.52
C LYS A 176 -11.04 5.35 -5.57
N ILE A 177 -11.68 6.54 -5.66
CA ILE A 177 -12.83 6.89 -4.81
C ILE A 177 -14.00 5.95 -5.07
N ALA A 178 -14.34 5.68 -6.34
CA ALA A 178 -15.45 4.80 -6.70
C ALA A 178 -15.24 3.37 -6.17
N MET A 179 -14.03 2.81 -6.31
CA MET A 179 -13.66 1.50 -5.76
C MET A 179 -13.86 1.48 -4.25
N ALA A 180 -13.33 2.46 -3.54
CA ALA A 180 -13.43 2.53 -2.09
C ALA A 180 -14.89 2.68 -1.61
N ARG A 181 -15.69 3.49 -2.29
CA ARG A 181 -17.14 3.64 -1.98
C ARG A 181 -17.91 2.34 -2.22
N MET A 182 -17.60 1.61 -3.28
CA MET A 182 -18.22 0.32 -3.58
C MET A 182 -17.86 -0.75 -2.52
N LEU A 183 -16.65 -0.69 -1.99
CA LEU A 183 -16.14 -1.64 -0.99
C LEU A 183 -16.39 -1.17 0.46
N ASP A 184 -17.02 -0.02 0.68
CA ASP A 184 -17.27 0.51 2.03
C ASP A 184 -18.07 -0.48 2.90
N GLY A 185 -17.52 -0.79 4.09
CA GLY A 185 -18.03 -1.81 5.00
C GLY A 185 -17.75 -3.25 4.61
N ARG A 186 -17.07 -3.47 3.48
CA ARG A 186 -16.67 -4.82 3.00
C ARG A 186 -15.20 -5.11 3.21
N VAL A 187 -14.36 -4.07 3.28
CA VAL A 187 -12.92 -4.14 3.53
C VAL A 187 -12.53 -3.14 4.63
N SER A 188 -11.37 -3.34 5.24
CA SER A 188 -10.87 -2.47 6.30
C SER A 188 -10.29 -1.17 5.76
N ALA A 189 -9.58 -1.24 4.63
CA ALA A 189 -8.96 -0.08 4.00
C ALA A 189 -8.86 -0.23 2.49
N VAL A 190 -8.97 0.89 1.77
CA VAL A 190 -8.59 1.06 0.37
C VAL A 190 -7.57 2.19 0.30
N ILE A 191 -6.35 1.88 -0.05
CA ILE A 191 -5.24 2.81 -0.17
C ILE A 191 -4.85 2.89 -1.64
N GLY A 192 -4.84 4.09 -2.20
CA GLY A 192 -4.39 4.31 -3.56
C GLY A 192 -2.88 4.44 -3.68
N THR A 193 -2.34 4.07 -4.84
CA THR A 193 -0.93 4.16 -5.24
C THR A 193 -0.82 4.65 -6.69
N HIS A 194 0.35 4.72 -7.28
CA HIS A 194 0.70 5.06 -8.66
C HIS A 194 1.13 6.51 -8.87
N THR A 195 0.40 7.52 -8.36
CA THR A 195 0.67 8.91 -8.75
C THR A 195 1.93 9.48 -8.09
N HIS A 196 2.48 8.79 -7.08
CA HIS A 196 3.65 9.22 -6.30
C HIS A 196 3.45 10.55 -5.56
N VAL A 197 2.21 11.01 -5.38
CA VAL A 197 1.89 12.24 -4.64
C VAL A 197 0.98 11.91 -3.48
N GLN A 198 1.50 11.97 -2.25
CA GLN A 198 0.69 11.69 -1.07
C GLN A 198 -0.43 12.72 -0.94
N THR A 199 -1.67 12.26 -1.00
CA THR A 199 -2.86 13.11 -0.84
C THR A 199 -3.19 13.37 0.64
N ALA A 200 -4.03 14.36 0.91
CA ALA A 200 -4.37 14.81 2.26
C ALA A 200 -5.86 14.58 2.58
N ASP A 201 -6.40 13.48 2.08
CA ASP A 201 -7.83 13.16 2.12
C ASP A 201 -8.15 11.90 2.93
N GLU A 202 -7.22 11.48 3.82
CA GLU A 202 -7.43 10.32 4.67
C GLU A 202 -8.72 10.46 5.49
N GLN A 203 -9.56 9.45 5.41
CA GLN A 203 -10.87 9.43 6.06
C GLN A 203 -11.35 8.00 6.32
N ILE A 204 -12.34 7.85 7.17
CA ILE A 204 -13.10 6.60 7.35
C ILE A 204 -14.49 6.81 6.79
N PHE A 205 -14.93 5.96 5.87
CA PHE A 205 -16.28 6.02 5.31
C PHE A 205 -17.33 5.50 6.30
N PRO A 206 -18.61 5.82 6.09
CA PRO A 206 -19.67 5.43 7.04
C PRO A 206 -19.78 3.93 7.30
N GLY A 207 -19.44 3.07 6.31
CA GLY A 207 -19.36 1.62 6.45
C GLY A 207 -18.18 1.15 7.28
N GLY A 208 -17.20 2.02 7.60
CA GLY A 208 -16.03 1.73 8.41
C GLY A 208 -14.77 1.37 7.62
N THR A 209 -14.74 1.63 6.32
CA THR A 209 -13.55 1.45 5.50
C THR A 209 -12.67 2.70 5.54
N ALA A 210 -11.40 2.55 5.92
CA ALA A 210 -10.41 3.63 5.78
C ALA A 210 -10.09 3.88 4.30
N TYR A 211 -9.88 5.13 3.95
CA TYR A 211 -9.56 5.54 2.59
C TYR A 211 -8.47 6.61 2.54
N LEU A 212 -7.59 6.48 1.56
CA LEU A 212 -6.62 7.49 1.15
C LEU A 212 -6.46 7.41 -0.38
N THR A 213 -6.60 8.54 -1.07
CA THR A 213 -6.50 8.58 -2.54
C THR A 213 -5.13 8.13 -3.03
N ASP A 214 -4.04 8.56 -2.40
CA ASP A 214 -2.70 8.09 -2.74
C ASP A 214 -1.76 8.12 -1.52
N ALA A 215 -1.07 7.01 -1.31
CA ALA A 215 -0.11 6.86 -0.22
C ALA A 215 1.18 7.67 -0.43
N GLY A 216 1.40 8.19 -1.65
CA GLY A 216 2.65 8.78 -2.07
C GLY A 216 3.69 7.71 -2.42
N PHE A 217 4.98 8.09 -2.40
CA PHE A 217 6.05 7.16 -2.68
C PHE A 217 7.17 7.20 -1.64
N THR A 218 7.89 6.10 -1.57
CA THR A 218 9.06 5.95 -0.70
C THR A 218 10.31 5.99 -1.55
N GLY A 219 11.03 7.11 -1.45
CA GLY A 219 12.17 7.37 -2.30
C GLY A 219 12.64 8.83 -2.27
N PRO A 220 13.42 9.27 -3.28
CA PRO A 220 14.00 10.60 -3.36
C PRO A 220 12.96 11.65 -3.79
N HIS A 221 12.71 12.64 -2.94
CA HIS A 221 11.71 13.69 -3.19
C HIS A 221 12.30 14.98 -3.80
N GLU A 222 13.63 15.15 -3.84
CA GLU A 222 14.26 16.16 -4.70
C GLU A 222 14.36 15.61 -6.13
N SER A 223 13.19 15.52 -6.79
CA SER A 223 13.01 14.76 -8.02
C SER A 223 11.71 15.12 -8.74
N VAL A 224 11.49 14.53 -9.91
CA VAL A 224 10.16 14.41 -10.51
C VAL A 224 9.70 12.96 -10.33
N LEU A 225 8.83 12.72 -9.34
CA LEU A 225 8.28 11.40 -9.01
C LEU A 225 9.35 10.31 -8.81
N GLY A 226 10.50 10.68 -8.20
CA GLY A 226 11.62 9.78 -7.94
C GLY A 226 12.70 9.77 -9.03
N ARG A 227 12.48 10.44 -10.16
CA ARG A 227 13.43 10.53 -11.28
C ARG A 227 14.23 11.83 -11.25
N GLU A 228 15.43 11.83 -11.82
CA GLU A 228 16.26 13.02 -12.01
C GLU A 228 15.49 14.13 -12.73
N ILE A 229 15.60 15.36 -12.25
CA ILE A 229 14.78 16.50 -12.68
C ILE A 229 15.09 16.88 -14.14
N GLU A 230 16.38 17.07 -14.46
CA GLU A 230 16.80 17.62 -15.75
C GLU A 230 16.35 16.79 -16.98
N PRO A 231 16.52 15.44 -16.99
CA PRO A 231 16.04 14.63 -18.11
C PRO A 231 14.53 14.66 -18.29
N ILE A 232 13.76 14.75 -17.20
CA ILE A 232 12.29 14.85 -17.26
C ILE A 232 11.87 16.18 -17.85
N ILE A 233 12.45 17.31 -17.38
CA ILE A 233 12.16 18.64 -17.93
C ILE A 233 12.50 18.67 -19.42
N ARG A 234 13.67 18.16 -19.81
CA ARG A 234 14.08 18.10 -21.22
C ARG A 234 13.08 17.32 -22.07
N ARG A 235 12.57 16.18 -21.57
CA ARG A 235 11.54 15.41 -22.28
C ARG A 235 10.28 16.24 -22.51
N PHE A 236 9.78 16.95 -21.48
CA PHE A 236 8.59 17.79 -21.61
C PHE A 236 8.79 18.96 -22.57
N LEU A 237 9.99 19.56 -22.57
CA LEU A 237 10.30 20.70 -23.46
C LEU A 237 10.48 20.29 -24.93
N THR A 238 11.03 19.09 -25.17
CA THR A 238 11.47 18.70 -26.53
C THR A 238 10.68 17.55 -27.12
N ASN A 239 9.89 16.84 -26.30
CA ASN A 239 9.20 15.59 -26.64
C ASN A 239 10.14 14.51 -27.23
N THR A 240 11.45 14.57 -26.92
CA THR A 240 12.44 13.59 -27.37
C THR A 240 12.66 12.52 -26.29
N PRO A 241 12.93 11.24 -26.66
CA PRO A 241 13.24 10.20 -25.71
C PRO A 241 14.44 10.59 -24.82
N GLN A 242 14.30 10.39 -23.53
CA GLN A 242 15.33 10.60 -22.52
C GLN A 242 15.48 9.35 -21.66
N ARG A 243 16.68 9.09 -21.16
CA ARG A 243 16.88 8.08 -20.09
C ARG A 243 16.72 8.78 -18.74
N PHE A 244 15.92 8.19 -17.87
CA PHE A 244 15.67 8.73 -16.54
C PHE A 244 16.44 7.93 -15.50
N GLY A 245 17.41 8.56 -14.82
CA GLY A 245 18.01 8.04 -13.59
C GLY A 245 17.06 8.15 -12.40
N VAL A 246 17.32 7.40 -11.35
CA VAL A 246 16.68 7.60 -10.04
C VAL A 246 17.44 8.68 -9.31
N ALA A 247 16.74 9.71 -8.81
CA ALA A 247 17.32 10.75 -7.97
C ALA A 247 17.81 10.17 -6.62
N THR A 248 18.55 10.96 -5.83
CA THR A 248 19.16 10.45 -4.58
C THR A 248 18.85 11.28 -3.33
N GLU A 249 18.42 12.52 -3.52
CA GLU A 249 18.32 13.52 -2.46
C GLU A 249 16.94 13.55 -1.80
N ARG A 250 16.89 14.02 -0.54
CA ARG A 250 15.65 14.21 0.24
C ARG A 250 14.79 12.95 0.27
N VAL A 251 15.35 11.85 0.73
CA VAL A 251 14.65 10.55 0.76
C VAL A 251 13.61 10.53 1.89
N LEU A 252 12.35 10.26 1.52
CA LEU A 252 11.24 10.07 2.46
C LEU A 252 10.67 8.66 2.34
N LEU A 253 10.10 8.16 3.45
CA LEU A 253 9.17 7.04 3.47
C LEU A 253 7.77 7.60 3.67
N GLN A 254 6.89 7.36 2.69
CA GLN A 254 5.50 7.77 2.74
C GLN A 254 4.55 6.57 2.78
N GLY A 255 3.38 6.76 3.37
CA GLY A 255 2.39 5.71 3.52
C GLY A 255 1.26 6.11 4.47
N ALA A 256 0.53 5.11 4.98
CA ALA A 256 -0.50 5.31 5.98
C ALA A 256 -0.52 4.16 7.00
N VAL A 257 -0.74 4.49 8.27
CA VAL A 257 -1.09 3.51 9.31
C VAL A 257 -2.60 3.49 9.46
N VAL A 258 -3.16 2.29 9.41
CA VAL A 258 -4.59 2.04 9.65
C VAL A 258 -4.71 1.20 10.92
N GLU A 259 -5.46 1.71 11.89
CA GLU A 259 -5.88 0.99 13.08
C GLU A 259 -7.24 0.33 12.82
N ILE A 260 -7.33 -0.98 12.99
CA ILE A 260 -8.48 -1.80 12.60
C ILE A 260 -8.98 -2.56 13.81
N ASP A 261 -10.29 -2.53 14.09
CA ASP A 261 -10.91 -3.40 15.07
C ASP A 261 -10.90 -4.85 14.56
N GLU A 262 -10.20 -5.72 15.28
CA GLU A 262 -10.03 -7.13 14.90
C GLU A 262 -11.37 -7.86 14.72
N ALA A 263 -12.32 -7.62 15.63
CA ALA A 263 -13.58 -8.35 15.65
C ALA A 263 -14.51 -8.01 14.48
N SER A 264 -14.56 -6.74 14.07
CA SER A 264 -15.44 -6.28 12.98
C SER A 264 -14.74 -6.08 11.64
N GLY A 265 -13.43 -5.88 11.65
CA GLY A 265 -12.63 -5.48 10.48
C GLY A 265 -12.82 -4.00 10.09
N ARG A 266 -13.51 -3.20 10.91
CA ARG A 266 -13.72 -1.77 10.65
C ARG A 266 -12.49 -0.98 11.04
N ALA A 267 -12.12 0.01 10.23
CA ALA A 267 -11.09 0.96 10.61
C ALA A 267 -11.56 1.84 11.77
N LEU A 268 -10.69 2.03 12.75
CA LEU A 268 -10.86 2.93 13.89
C LEU A 268 -10.16 4.26 13.64
N ARG A 269 -9.02 4.21 12.95
CA ARG A 269 -8.20 5.37 12.64
C ARG A 269 -7.42 5.15 11.35
N ILE A 270 -7.17 6.21 10.60
CA ILE A 270 -6.17 6.26 9.54
C ILE A 270 -5.29 7.50 9.76
N GLN A 271 -3.98 7.35 9.56
CA GLN A 271 -3.01 8.42 9.69
C GLN A 271 -1.94 8.28 8.60
N ARG A 272 -1.72 9.36 7.84
CA ARG A 272 -0.60 9.42 6.90
C ARG A 272 0.74 9.43 7.62
N ILE A 273 1.73 8.80 6.99
CA ILE A 273 3.14 8.78 7.43
C ILE A 273 3.99 9.46 6.35
N SER A 274 4.87 10.34 6.77
CA SER A 274 5.90 10.94 5.91
C SER A 274 7.15 11.18 6.77
N GLU A 275 8.10 10.24 6.70
CA GLU A 275 9.30 10.22 7.54
C GLU A 275 10.55 10.44 6.69
N SER A 276 11.38 11.39 7.09
CA SER A 276 12.64 11.67 6.39
C SER A 276 13.73 10.70 6.82
N LEU A 277 14.40 10.12 5.82
CA LEU A 277 15.66 9.43 6.04
C LEU A 277 16.74 10.50 6.28
N LYS A 278 17.21 10.62 7.53
CA LYS A 278 18.31 11.53 7.84
C LYS A 278 19.55 11.12 7.06
N ALA A 279 20.22 12.09 6.43
CA ALA A 279 21.56 11.86 5.91
C ALA A 279 22.42 11.32 7.06
N SER A 280 23.13 10.21 6.84
CA SER A 280 24.19 9.80 7.77
C SER A 280 25.16 10.98 7.85
N GLU A 281 25.23 11.64 9.01
CA GLU A 281 26.34 12.55 9.29
C GLU A 281 27.59 11.73 9.00
N GLY A 282 28.41 12.21 8.05
CA GLY A 282 29.52 11.47 7.50
C GLY A 282 30.48 11.04 8.62
N ALA A 283 30.84 9.73 8.58
CA ALA A 283 31.95 9.21 9.34
C ALA A 283 33.25 9.66 8.70
#